data_81b21028dccdc8ee19fc3fd75b87f8d6
#
_entry.id   81b21028dccdc8ee19fc3fd75b87f8d6
#
_cell.length_a   1.000
_cell.length_b   1.000
_cell.length_c   1.000
_cell.angle_alpha   90.00
_cell.angle_beta   90.00
_cell.angle_gamma   90.00
#
_symmetry.space_group_name_H-M   'P 1'
#
loop_
_entity.id
_entity.type
_entity.pdbx_description
1 polymer ?
#
loop_
_entity_poly.entity_id
_entity_poly.type
_entity_poly.pdbx_seq_one_letter_code
_entity_poly.pdbx_strand_id
1 'polypeptide(L)'
;MKRKLVMLLTIVAVLAIGIGIWYNVPINLMDLEHDEVIEIVVFNGNTGNATHITDETQIEHIIENLNEIKLKRSKPSVGYSGYSFKMTIYLSDGNEADDWNNFIINSDDTIRKDPFFYKVVSEKIDYDYIAGIVTKVR
;
A
#
# COMPACT_ATOMS: atom_id res chain seq x y z
N MET A 1 12.96 -27.30 37.39
CA MET A 1 13.63 -26.50 36.37
C MET A 1 13.30 -26.94 34.93
N LYS A 2 13.45 -28.20 34.56
CA LYS A 2 13.21 -28.70 33.18
C LYS A 2 11.79 -28.42 32.67
N ARG A 3 10.72 -28.58 33.45
CA ARG A 3 9.34 -28.30 33.02
C ARG A 3 9.09 -26.82 32.69
N LYS A 4 9.64 -25.90 33.49
CA LYS A 4 9.53 -24.45 33.22
C LYS A 4 10.26 -24.05 31.93
N LEU A 5 11.43 -24.62 31.68
CA LEU A 5 12.20 -24.40 30.46
C LEU A 5 11.46 -24.94 29.24
N VAL A 6 10.88 -26.13 29.30
CA VAL A 6 10.09 -26.69 28.19
C VAL A 6 8.87 -25.81 27.91
N MET A 7 8.15 -25.37 28.93
CA MET A 7 7.00 -24.46 28.77
C MET A 7 7.41 -23.15 28.11
N LEU A 8 8.53 -22.53 28.52
CA LEU A 8 9.05 -21.31 27.92
C LEU A 8 9.39 -21.52 26.43
N LEU A 9 10.09 -22.60 26.12
CA LEU A 9 10.46 -22.92 24.73
C LEU A 9 9.22 -23.15 23.85
N THR A 10 8.18 -23.80 24.38
CA THR A 10 6.91 -24.00 23.67
C THR A 10 6.24 -22.66 23.37
N ILE A 11 6.18 -21.75 24.34
CA ILE A 11 5.60 -20.41 24.15
C ILE A 11 6.37 -19.65 23.06
N VAL A 12 7.70 -19.65 23.13
CA VAL A 12 8.54 -18.98 22.14
C VAL A 12 8.32 -19.56 20.74
N ALA A 13 8.24 -20.90 20.63
CA ALA A 13 7.97 -21.56 19.34
C ALA A 13 6.61 -21.18 18.76
N VAL A 14 5.55 -21.17 19.58
CA VAL A 14 4.20 -20.75 19.16
C VAL A 14 4.18 -19.29 18.70
N LEU A 15 4.84 -18.39 19.44
CA LEU A 15 4.96 -17.00 19.07
C LEU A 15 5.72 -16.82 17.75
N ALA A 16 6.82 -17.53 17.56
CA ALA A 16 7.61 -17.48 16.34
C ALA A 16 6.81 -17.97 15.11
N ILE A 17 6.04 -19.05 15.27
CA ILE A 17 5.13 -19.54 14.22
C ILE A 17 4.05 -18.51 13.92
N GLY A 18 3.42 -17.93 14.94
CA GLY A 18 2.38 -16.89 14.80
C GLY A 18 2.90 -15.68 14.05
N ILE A 19 4.08 -15.18 14.40
CA ILE A 19 4.74 -14.05 13.71
C ILE A 19 5.06 -14.43 12.26
N GLY A 20 5.57 -15.65 12.03
CA GLY A 20 5.89 -16.15 10.69
C GLY A 20 4.65 -16.21 9.79
N ILE A 21 3.54 -16.70 10.31
CA ILE A 21 2.25 -16.72 9.58
C ILE A 21 1.80 -15.28 9.29
N TRP A 22 1.71 -14.42 10.31
CA TRP A 22 1.29 -13.03 10.16
C TRP A 22 2.12 -12.27 9.11
N TYR A 23 3.43 -12.49 9.09
CA TYR A 23 4.33 -11.85 8.14
C TYR A 23 4.10 -12.30 6.69
N ASN A 24 3.71 -13.56 6.50
CA ASN A 24 3.59 -14.19 5.19
C ASN A 24 2.17 -14.20 4.60
N VAL A 25 1.13 -13.93 5.40
CA VAL A 25 -0.25 -13.88 4.89
C VAL A 25 -0.42 -12.68 3.96
N PRO A 26 -0.86 -12.89 2.70
CA PRO A 26 -1.20 -11.79 1.80
C PRO A 26 -2.36 -10.96 2.36
N ILE A 27 -2.30 -9.66 2.13
CA ILE A 27 -3.36 -8.71 2.47
C ILE A 27 -3.82 -8.00 1.19
N ASN A 28 -5.11 -7.68 1.10
CA ASN A 28 -5.61 -6.82 0.04
C ASN A 28 -5.08 -5.40 0.25
N LEU A 29 -4.69 -4.73 -0.83
CA LEU A 29 -4.29 -3.34 -0.73
C LEU A 29 -5.48 -2.46 -0.40
N MET A 30 -6.61 -2.71 -1.08
CA MET A 30 -7.78 -1.84 -1.01
C MET A 30 -9.05 -2.66 -1.21
N ASP A 31 -10.17 -2.12 -0.77
CA ASP A 31 -11.52 -2.62 -1.01
C ASP A 31 -12.45 -1.40 -0.98
N LEU A 32 -12.42 -0.61 -2.04
CA LEU A 32 -13.20 0.63 -2.19
C LEU A 32 -14.03 0.57 -3.46
N GLU A 33 -15.28 1.04 -3.36
CA GLU A 33 -16.08 1.34 -4.55
C GLU A 33 -15.60 2.67 -5.16
N HIS A 34 -15.41 2.70 -6.48
CA HIS A 34 -14.88 3.88 -7.16
C HIS A 34 -15.80 5.10 -7.05
N ASP A 35 -17.11 4.89 -6.92
CA ASP A 35 -18.12 5.94 -6.76
C ASP A 35 -18.10 6.61 -5.37
N GLU A 36 -17.45 5.99 -4.38
CA GLU A 36 -17.18 6.60 -3.08
C GLU A 36 -15.99 7.56 -3.12
N VAL A 37 -15.14 7.49 -4.15
CA VAL A 37 -13.90 8.27 -4.27
C VAL A 37 -14.15 9.53 -5.09
N ILE A 38 -13.90 10.70 -4.52
CA ILE A 38 -14.04 11.98 -5.20
C ILE A 38 -12.74 12.54 -5.75
N GLU A 39 -11.62 12.16 -5.16
CA GLU A 39 -10.31 12.68 -5.54
C GLU A 39 -9.20 11.70 -5.16
N ILE A 40 -8.22 11.58 -6.05
CA ILE A 40 -6.94 10.93 -5.75
C ILE A 40 -5.84 11.97 -5.94
N VAL A 41 -5.09 12.25 -4.87
CA VAL A 41 -3.94 13.14 -4.92
C VAL A 41 -2.66 12.31 -5.02
N VAL A 42 -1.90 12.54 -6.09
CA VAL A 42 -0.60 11.87 -6.30
C VAL A 42 0.52 12.89 -6.21
N PHE A 43 1.31 12.82 -5.17
CA PHE A 43 2.51 13.63 -5.02
C PHE A 43 3.72 12.92 -5.64
N ASN A 44 4.36 13.58 -6.59
CA ASN A 44 5.56 13.06 -7.26
C ASN A 44 6.82 13.48 -6.50
N GLY A 45 7.44 12.51 -5.84
CA GLY A 45 8.65 12.74 -5.05
C GLY A 45 9.88 13.18 -5.86
N ASN A 46 9.88 12.93 -7.19
CA ASN A 46 10.99 13.34 -8.05
C ASN A 46 10.89 14.80 -8.48
N THR A 47 9.70 15.34 -8.60
CA THR A 47 9.45 16.72 -9.08
C THR A 47 8.96 17.66 -7.98
N GLY A 48 8.45 17.14 -6.87
CA GLY A 48 7.85 17.89 -5.79
C GLY A 48 6.44 18.42 -6.10
N ASN A 49 5.81 17.97 -7.19
CA ASN A 49 4.48 18.41 -7.61
C ASN A 49 3.40 17.45 -7.16
N ALA A 50 2.23 17.97 -6.82
CA ALA A 50 1.02 17.19 -6.59
C ALA A 50 0.12 17.28 -7.83
N THR A 51 -0.50 16.15 -8.18
CA THR A 51 -1.51 16.04 -9.22
C THR A 51 -2.82 15.64 -8.57
N HIS A 52 -3.88 16.37 -8.82
CA HIS A 52 -5.22 16.13 -8.34
C HIS A 52 -6.03 15.43 -9.43
N ILE A 53 -6.41 14.19 -9.21
CA ILE A 53 -7.18 13.35 -10.14
C ILE A 53 -8.63 13.38 -9.68
N THR A 54 -9.49 14.01 -10.46
CA THR A 54 -10.93 14.14 -10.21
C THR A 54 -11.78 13.63 -11.38
N ASP A 55 -11.13 13.17 -12.44
CA ASP A 55 -11.79 12.51 -13.57
C ASP A 55 -12.28 11.12 -13.17
N GLU A 56 -13.60 10.89 -13.29
CA GLU A 56 -14.24 9.66 -12.85
C GLU A 56 -13.65 8.42 -13.53
N THR A 57 -13.35 8.50 -14.82
CA THR A 57 -12.78 7.34 -15.56
C THR A 57 -11.36 7.01 -15.09
N GLN A 58 -10.58 8.04 -14.74
CA GLN A 58 -9.24 7.82 -14.20
C GLN A 58 -9.30 7.26 -12.78
N ILE A 59 -10.22 7.75 -11.95
CA ILE A 59 -10.46 7.24 -10.60
C ILE A 59 -10.90 5.77 -10.67
N GLU A 60 -11.91 5.43 -11.48
CA GLU A 60 -12.39 4.08 -11.71
C GLU A 60 -11.23 3.14 -12.07
N HIS A 61 -10.46 3.47 -13.11
CA HIS A 61 -9.33 2.66 -13.54
C HIS A 61 -8.29 2.42 -12.43
N ILE A 62 -7.95 3.47 -11.68
CA ILE A 62 -6.96 3.36 -10.60
C ILE A 62 -7.51 2.51 -9.46
N ILE A 63 -8.74 2.76 -9.01
CA ILE A 63 -9.35 2.04 -7.88
C ILE A 63 -9.57 0.57 -8.22
N GLU A 64 -10.06 0.25 -9.42
CA GLU A 64 -10.22 -1.14 -9.87
C GLU A 64 -8.88 -1.88 -9.87
N ASN A 65 -7.83 -1.28 -10.43
CA ASN A 65 -6.50 -1.89 -10.39
C ASN A 65 -6.00 -2.09 -8.95
N LEU A 66 -6.15 -1.09 -8.06
CA LEU A 66 -5.68 -1.19 -6.68
C LEU A 66 -6.48 -2.22 -5.84
N ASN A 67 -7.77 -2.42 -6.13
CA ASN A 67 -8.60 -3.44 -5.47
C ASN A 67 -8.14 -4.87 -5.80
N GLU A 68 -7.55 -5.11 -6.96
CA GLU A 68 -7.02 -6.42 -7.35
C GLU A 68 -5.65 -6.73 -6.74
N ILE A 69 -4.99 -5.72 -6.14
CA ILE A 69 -3.65 -5.86 -5.61
C ILE A 69 -3.64 -6.59 -4.26
N LYS A 70 -2.89 -7.68 -4.23
CA LYS A 70 -2.54 -8.38 -2.98
C LYS A 70 -1.08 -8.16 -2.64
N LEU A 71 -0.85 -7.87 -1.39
CA LEU A 71 0.44 -7.48 -0.86
C LEU A 71 0.95 -8.50 0.16
N LYS A 72 2.25 -8.67 0.19
CA LYS A 72 2.95 -9.42 1.24
C LYS A 72 4.00 -8.51 1.87
N ARG A 73 4.11 -8.56 3.20
CA ARG A 73 5.16 -7.83 3.92
C ARG A 73 6.53 -8.29 3.43
N SER A 74 7.41 -7.31 3.17
CA SER A 74 8.75 -7.59 2.68
C SER A 74 9.79 -7.23 3.75
N LYS A 75 10.28 -6.03 3.77
CA LYS A 75 11.29 -5.57 4.72
C LYS A 75 10.81 -4.35 5.50
N PRO A 76 11.36 -4.08 6.69
CA PRO A 76 11.09 -2.83 7.39
C PRO A 76 11.45 -1.61 6.52
N SER A 77 10.65 -0.54 6.62
CA SER A 77 10.87 0.72 5.89
C SER A 77 11.53 1.80 6.75
N VAL A 78 11.80 1.52 8.01
CA VAL A 78 12.42 2.47 8.94
C VAL A 78 13.80 2.91 8.43
N GLY A 79 14.02 4.22 8.38
CA GLY A 79 15.26 4.82 7.89
C GLY A 79 15.37 5.01 6.38
N TYR A 80 14.34 4.58 5.61
CA TYR A 80 14.28 4.86 4.18
C TYR A 80 13.61 6.20 3.92
N SER A 81 14.26 7.04 3.12
CA SER A 81 13.71 8.28 2.56
C SER A 81 13.64 8.17 1.04
N GLY A 82 12.81 9.04 0.44
CA GLY A 82 12.61 9.03 -1.01
C GLY A 82 11.50 8.07 -1.45
N TYR A 83 10.82 8.45 -2.50
CA TYR A 83 9.69 7.73 -3.09
C TYR A 83 9.38 8.26 -4.49
N SER A 84 8.73 7.45 -5.32
CA SER A 84 8.26 7.89 -6.62
C SER A 84 6.92 8.63 -6.49
N PHE A 85 5.86 7.94 -6.09
CA PHE A 85 4.53 8.52 -5.95
C PHE A 85 3.97 8.26 -4.55
N LYS A 86 3.56 9.32 -3.87
CA LYS A 86 2.75 9.22 -2.66
C LYS A 86 1.29 9.46 -3.05
N MET A 87 0.44 8.50 -2.78
CA MET A 87 -0.98 8.56 -3.10
C MET A 87 -1.82 8.81 -1.86
N THR A 88 -2.78 9.72 -1.96
CA THR A 88 -3.80 9.97 -0.94
C THR A 88 -5.17 9.92 -1.61
N ILE A 89 -6.12 9.19 -1.03
CA ILE A 89 -7.46 8.96 -1.57
C ILE A 89 -8.47 9.66 -0.68
N TYR A 90 -9.33 10.48 -1.26
CA TYR A 90 -10.39 11.21 -0.58
C TYR A 90 -11.76 10.66 -0.96
N LEU A 91 -12.61 10.42 0.03
CA LEU A 91 -13.95 9.91 -0.11
C LEU A 91 -15.00 11.04 -0.18
N SER A 92 -16.19 10.69 -0.65
CA SER A 92 -17.33 11.62 -0.82
C SER A 92 -17.80 12.27 0.49
N ASP A 93 -17.51 11.69 1.65
CA ASP A 93 -17.75 12.27 2.97
C ASP A 93 -16.71 13.32 3.38
N GLY A 94 -15.70 13.56 2.56
CA GLY A 94 -14.61 14.49 2.79
C GLY A 94 -13.47 13.94 3.65
N ASN A 95 -13.55 12.69 4.06
CA ASN A 95 -12.49 12.01 4.79
C ASN A 95 -11.49 11.35 3.84
N GLU A 96 -10.28 11.11 4.34
CA GLU A 96 -9.36 10.20 3.66
C GLU A 96 -9.87 8.76 3.83
N ALA A 97 -9.68 7.92 2.80
CA ALA A 97 -9.98 6.50 2.90
C ALA A 97 -9.23 5.89 4.10
N ASP A 98 -9.85 4.92 4.78
CA ASP A 98 -9.25 4.26 5.94
C ASP A 98 -7.91 3.58 5.61
N ASP A 99 -7.40 2.75 6.41
CA ASP A 99 -6.13 2.00 6.42
C ASP A 99 -5.09 2.25 5.31
N TRP A 100 -5.48 2.35 4.03
CA TRP A 100 -4.60 2.54 2.88
C TRP A 100 -4.83 3.88 2.14
N ASN A 101 -5.26 4.90 2.86
CA ASN A 101 -5.48 6.25 2.32
C ASN A 101 -4.22 6.99 1.89
N ASN A 102 -3.07 6.61 2.44
CA ASN A 102 -1.82 7.32 2.29
C ASN A 102 -0.66 6.31 2.23
N PHE A 103 -0.27 5.97 1.03
CA PHE A 103 0.80 5.02 0.79
C PHE A 103 1.69 5.46 -0.37
N ILE A 104 2.83 4.82 -0.51
CA ILE A 104 3.85 5.15 -1.50
C ILE A 104 3.97 4.02 -2.49
N ILE A 105 3.82 4.33 -3.78
CA ILE A 105 4.08 3.45 -4.90
C ILE A 105 5.49 3.74 -5.41
N ASN A 106 6.39 2.76 -5.30
CA ASN A 106 7.77 2.90 -5.78
C ASN A 106 7.99 2.27 -7.16
N SER A 107 7.20 1.26 -7.49
CA SER A 107 7.23 0.56 -8.79
C SER A 107 5.91 -0.21 -8.99
N ASP A 108 5.80 -0.93 -10.10
CA ASP A 108 4.67 -1.80 -10.41
C ASP A 108 4.47 -2.97 -9.42
N ASP A 109 5.47 -3.28 -8.61
CA ASP A 109 5.48 -4.42 -7.70
C ASP A 109 5.81 -4.08 -6.25
N THR A 110 6.05 -2.81 -5.92
CA THR A 110 6.51 -2.41 -4.59
C THR A 110 5.76 -1.20 -4.05
N ILE A 111 5.13 -1.38 -2.89
CA ILE A 111 4.48 -0.33 -2.10
C ILE A 111 5.23 -0.16 -0.78
N ARG A 112 5.25 1.08 -0.28
CA ARG A 112 5.67 1.39 1.09
C ARG A 112 4.52 2.01 1.86
N LYS A 113 4.21 1.43 3.00
CA LYS A 113 3.41 2.03 4.06
C LYS A 113 4.10 1.67 5.38
N ASP A 114 4.63 2.69 6.03
CA ASP A 114 5.40 2.47 7.25
C ASP A 114 4.61 1.64 8.28
N PRO A 115 5.25 0.68 8.94
CA PRO A 115 6.70 0.47 9.03
C PRO A 115 7.29 -0.54 8.02
N PHE A 116 6.59 -0.90 6.93
CA PHE A 116 7.04 -1.92 5.98
C PHE A 116 7.06 -1.48 4.52
N PHE A 117 7.95 -2.10 3.76
CA PHE A 117 7.76 -2.31 2.34
C PHE A 117 6.89 -3.55 2.13
N TYR A 118 6.09 -3.52 1.07
CA TYR A 118 5.23 -4.61 0.63
C TYR A 118 5.55 -4.97 -0.81
N LYS A 119 5.54 -6.27 -1.10
CA LYS A 119 5.63 -6.79 -2.45
C LYS A 119 4.25 -7.18 -2.96
N VAL A 120 3.97 -6.84 -4.20
CA VAL A 120 2.79 -7.30 -4.92
C VAL A 120 2.95 -8.78 -5.23
N VAL A 121 1.93 -9.57 -4.92
CA VAL A 121 1.90 -11.03 -5.13
C VAL A 121 0.73 -11.48 -6.01
N SER A 122 0.01 -10.54 -6.60
CA SER A 122 -1.12 -10.72 -7.50
C SER A 122 -0.86 -10.04 -8.85
N GLU A 123 -1.88 -9.39 -9.42
CA GLU A 123 -1.75 -8.47 -10.54
C GLU A 123 -0.83 -7.30 -10.19
N LYS A 124 -0.19 -6.73 -11.20
CA LYS A 124 0.71 -5.59 -11.01
C LYS A 124 -0.06 -4.28 -10.87
N ILE A 125 0.54 -3.34 -10.13
CA ILE A 125 0.08 -1.96 -10.11
C ILE A 125 0.29 -1.36 -11.50
N ASP A 126 -0.71 -0.67 -12.02
CA ASP A 126 -0.61 0.05 -13.30
C ASP A 126 0.19 1.37 -13.12
N TYR A 127 1.45 1.18 -12.76
CA TYR A 127 2.39 2.25 -12.45
C TYR A 127 2.57 3.23 -13.62
N ASP A 128 2.63 2.70 -14.85
CA ASP A 128 2.85 3.52 -16.04
C ASP A 128 1.63 4.41 -16.36
N TYR A 129 0.42 3.91 -16.08
CA TYR A 129 -0.79 4.71 -16.21
C TYR A 129 -0.78 5.90 -15.24
N ILE A 130 -0.49 5.64 -13.97
CA ILE A 130 -0.38 6.68 -12.93
C ILE A 130 0.72 7.67 -13.31
N ALA A 131 1.89 7.20 -13.71
CA ALA A 131 2.99 8.04 -14.15
C ALA A 131 2.61 8.90 -15.36
N GLY A 132 1.85 8.34 -16.31
CA GLY A 132 1.35 9.05 -17.49
C GLY A 132 0.43 10.21 -17.14
N ILE A 133 -0.43 10.08 -16.13
CA ILE A 133 -1.29 11.17 -15.65
C ILE A 133 -0.45 12.25 -14.97
N VAL A 134 0.41 11.83 -14.03
CA VAL A 134 1.20 12.75 -13.19
C VAL A 134 2.22 13.57 -14.00
N THR A 135 2.73 13.03 -15.10
CA THR A 135 3.71 13.74 -15.95
C THR A 135 3.09 14.64 -17.01
N LYS A 136 1.82 14.46 -17.34
CA LYS A 136 1.12 15.30 -18.35
C LYS A 136 0.68 16.67 -17.81
N VAL A 137 0.61 16.85 -16.50
CA VAL A 137 0.24 18.11 -15.88
C VAL A 137 1.47 19.02 -15.84
N ARG A 138 1.63 19.85 -16.88
CA ARG A 138 2.57 20.99 -16.94
C ARG A 138 1.81 22.29 -16.82
#